data_9e72ef158facaaa3bd02cb7fdd0a83c6
#
_entry.id   9e72ef158facaaa3bd02cb7fdd0a83c6
#
_cell.length_a   1.000
_cell.length_b   1.000
_cell.length_c   1.000
_cell.angle_alpha   90.00
_cell.angle_beta   90.00
_cell.angle_gamma   90.00
#
_symmetry.space_group_name_H-M   'P 1'
#
loop_
_entity.id
_entity.type
_entity.pdbx_description
1 polymer ?
#
loop_
_entity_poly.entity_id
_entity_poly.type
_entity_poly.pdbx_seq_one_letter_code
_entity_poly.pdbx_strand_id
1 'polypeptide(L)'
;VITDSGGVQREAFFAKVPCTVPMTIFVWPEIMVDGRCVLVPPERGKIESVLNRTQRIDDDYLPFGDGRAAGRIVDVLSGCSEEVL
;
A
#
# COMPACT_ATOMS: atom_id res chain seq x y z
N VAL A 1 -2.12 1.37 12.58
CA VAL A 1 -3.10 0.34 12.21
C VAL A 1 -2.46 -1.03 12.30
N ILE A 2 -3.15 -1.96 12.91
CA ILE A 2 -2.76 -3.36 12.96
C ILE A 2 -3.87 -4.15 12.29
N THR A 3 -3.55 -4.91 11.25
CA THR A 3 -4.55 -5.64 10.49
C THR A 3 -3.92 -6.76 9.66
N ASP A 4 -4.67 -7.81 9.43
CA ASP A 4 -4.34 -8.84 8.44
C ASP A 4 -5.14 -8.68 7.14
N SER A 5 -6.07 -7.73 7.10
CA SER A 5 -6.89 -7.46 5.93
C SER A 5 -6.10 -6.74 4.84
N GLY A 6 -6.04 -7.32 3.64
CA GLY A 6 -5.37 -6.68 2.50
C GLY A 6 -6.00 -5.35 2.11
N GLY A 7 -7.33 -5.23 2.22
CA GLY A 7 -8.02 -3.98 1.96
C GLY A 7 -7.65 -2.88 2.93
N VAL A 8 -7.64 -3.19 4.23
CA VAL A 8 -7.27 -2.23 5.27
C VAL A 8 -5.80 -1.83 5.15
N GLN A 9 -4.91 -2.77 4.81
CA GLN A 9 -3.51 -2.46 4.55
C GLN A 9 -3.35 -1.39 3.47
N ARG A 10 -4.08 -1.53 2.36
CA ARG A 10 -4.03 -0.56 1.26
C ARG A 10 -4.68 0.76 1.64
N GLU A 11 -5.78 0.74 2.37
CA GLU A 11 -6.41 1.96 2.86
C GLU A 11 -5.48 2.74 3.79
N ALA A 12 -4.78 2.06 4.70
CA ALA A 12 -3.79 2.69 5.56
C ALA A 12 -2.66 3.30 4.72
N PHE A 13 -2.21 2.59 3.69
CA PHE A 13 -1.19 3.11 2.78
C PHE A 13 -1.64 4.41 2.12
N PHE A 14 -2.83 4.45 1.55
CA PHE A 14 -3.35 5.65 0.89
C PHE A 14 -3.59 6.80 1.88
N ALA A 15 -3.95 6.49 3.10
CA ALA A 15 -4.12 7.49 4.16
C ALA A 15 -2.79 7.93 4.78
N LYS A 16 -1.67 7.35 4.36
CA LYS A 16 -0.33 7.61 4.92
C LYS A 16 -0.24 7.30 6.40
N VAL A 17 -0.89 6.23 6.83
CA VAL A 17 -0.89 5.75 8.21
C VAL A 17 -0.02 4.51 8.29
N PRO A 18 0.94 4.45 9.23
CA PRO A 18 1.75 3.25 9.43
C PRO A 18 0.88 2.04 9.75
N CYS A 19 1.23 0.90 9.16
CA CYS A 19 0.47 -0.33 9.28
C CYS A 19 1.38 -1.46 9.77
N THR A 20 0.86 -2.29 10.65
CA THR A 20 1.53 -3.51 11.13
C THR A 20 0.65 -4.70 10.79
N VAL A 21 1.24 -5.70 10.16
CA VAL A 21 0.53 -6.88 9.69
C VAL A 21 1.06 -8.10 10.45
N PRO A 22 0.24 -8.72 11.33
CA PRO A 22 0.67 -9.90 12.09
C PRO A 22 0.58 -11.16 11.21
N MET A 23 1.50 -11.28 10.27
CA MET A 23 1.58 -12.40 9.33
C MET A 23 3.03 -12.75 9.07
N THR A 24 3.28 -13.91 8.49
CA THR A 24 4.62 -14.37 8.12
C THR A 24 4.91 -14.21 6.63
N ILE A 25 3.90 -13.90 5.83
CA ILE A 25 4.05 -13.67 4.39
C ILE A 25 3.46 -12.30 4.04
N PHE A 26 4.10 -11.61 3.09
CA PHE A 26 3.58 -10.33 2.62
C PHE A 26 2.85 -10.52 1.28
N VAL A 27 1.93 -9.63 1.00
CA VAL A 27 1.11 -9.66 -0.21
C VAL A 27 1.39 -8.47 -1.12
N TRP A 28 1.72 -7.33 -0.52
CA TRP A 28 1.87 -6.07 -1.25
C TRP A 28 3.25 -5.45 -0.98
N PRO A 29 4.30 -5.84 -1.74
CA PRO A 29 5.64 -5.28 -1.51
C PRO A 29 5.68 -3.75 -1.68
N GLU A 30 4.84 -3.18 -2.52
CA GLU A 30 4.82 -1.75 -2.80
C GLU A 30 4.46 -0.92 -1.57
N ILE A 31 3.67 -1.45 -0.64
CA ILE A 31 3.26 -0.72 0.56
C ILE A 31 4.25 -0.89 1.71
N MET A 32 5.27 -1.74 1.54
CA MET A 32 6.25 -2.03 2.60
C MET A 32 7.49 -1.14 2.53
N VAL A 33 7.59 -0.30 1.51
CA VAL A 33 8.73 0.60 1.31
C VAL A 33 8.85 1.56 2.49
N ASP A 34 10.09 1.77 2.94
CA ASP A 34 10.44 2.67 4.05
C ASP A 34 9.73 2.34 5.37
N GLY A 35 9.33 1.09 5.55
CA GLY A 35 8.68 0.65 6.79
C GLY A 35 7.26 1.16 6.98
N ARG A 36 6.61 1.60 5.93
CA ARG A 36 5.20 2.06 5.98
C ARG A 36 4.26 0.96 6.45
N CYS A 37 4.52 -0.26 6.00
CA CYS A 37 3.81 -1.44 6.43
C CYS A 37 4.84 -2.46 6.86
N VAL A 38 4.69 -3.04 8.04
CA VAL A 38 5.65 -3.97 8.61
C VAL A 38 4.97 -5.29 8.90
N LEU A 39 5.59 -6.38 8.46
CA LEU A 39 5.18 -7.72 8.85
C LEU A 39 5.81 -8.09 10.17
N VAL A 40 5.02 -8.67 11.06
CA VAL A 40 5.52 -9.25 12.31
C VAL A 40 4.90 -10.63 12.50
N PRO A 41 5.63 -11.60 13.04
CA PRO A 41 5.02 -12.87 13.41
C PRO A 41 3.85 -12.64 14.37
N PRO A 42 2.78 -13.43 14.33
CA PRO A 42 1.63 -13.26 15.21
C PRO A 42 1.94 -13.72 16.63
N GLU A 43 2.92 -13.12 17.26
CA GLU A 43 3.39 -13.37 18.59
C GLU A 43 3.31 -12.09 19.41
N ARG A 44 2.82 -12.18 20.63
CA ARG A 44 2.59 -11.02 21.48
C ARG A 44 3.80 -10.11 21.60
N GLY A 45 4.97 -10.66 21.93
CA GLY A 45 6.18 -9.86 22.11
C GLY A 45 6.62 -9.15 20.84
N LYS A 46 6.45 -9.80 19.70
CA LYS A 46 6.79 -9.21 18.38
C LYS A 46 5.84 -8.06 18.03
N ILE A 47 4.56 -8.25 18.28
CA ILE A 47 3.55 -7.21 18.03
C ILE A 47 3.79 -6.02 18.95
N GLU A 48 4.01 -6.27 20.25
CA GLU A 48 4.28 -5.21 21.22
C GLU A 48 5.51 -4.38 20.86
N SER A 49 6.52 -4.98 20.26
CA SER A 49 7.75 -4.28 19.88
C SER A 49 7.53 -3.20 18.83
N VAL A 50 6.44 -3.26 18.07
CA VAL A 50 6.13 -2.30 17.00
C VAL A 50 4.92 -1.43 17.29
N LEU A 51 4.21 -1.65 18.41
CA LEU A 51 2.98 -0.91 18.72
C LEU A 51 3.22 0.58 18.90
N ASN A 52 4.36 0.96 19.45
CA ASN A 52 4.69 2.36 19.71
C ASN A 52 5.44 3.00 18.55
N ARG A 53 5.49 2.34 17.42
CA ARG A 53 6.15 2.87 16.25
C ARG A 53 5.39 4.09 15.75
N THR A 54 6.06 5.23 15.74
CA THR A 54 5.54 6.45 15.15
C THR A 54 6.36 6.73 13.90
N GLN A 55 5.68 6.91 12.79
CA GLN A 55 6.34 7.25 11.54
C GLN A 55 5.45 8.23 10.79
N ARG A 56 6.04 9.34 10.40
CA ARG A 56 5.35 10.30 9.55
C ARG A 56 5.64 9.93 8.10
N ILE A 57 4.59 9.67 7.37
CA ILE A 57 4.67 9.38 5.94
C ILE A 57 4.18 10.63 5.21
N ASP A 58 5.11 11.33 4.58
CA ASP A 58 4.85 12.66 4.02
C ASP A 58 5.64 12.82 2.71
N ASP A 59 5.33 11.98 1.73
CA ASP A 59 6.00 11.95 0.45
C ASP A 59 5.04 11.75 -0.72
N ASP A 60 5.58 11.79 -1.92
CA ASP A 60 4.83 11.66 -3.16
C ASP A 60 4.94 10.25 -3.77
N TYR A 61 5.20 9.25 -2.93
CA TYR A 61 5.30 7.88 -3.41
C TYR A 61 3.93 7.36 -3.85
N LEU A 62 3.76 7.13 -5.14
CA LEU A 62 2.49 6.74 -5.77
C LEU A 62 2.66 5.48 -6.63
N PRO A 63 2.96 4.31 -6.01
CA PRO A 63 3.21 3.08 -6.76
C PRO A 63 1.97 2.55 -7.49
N PHE A 64 0.77 2.94 -7.04
CA PHE A 64 -0.50 2.54 -7.66
C PHE A 64 -1.12 3.65 -8.51
N GLY A 65 -0.36 4.71 -8.78
CA GLY A 65 -0.83 5.83 -9.57
C GLY A 65 -1.35 6.99 -8.73
N ASP A 66 -1.83 8.02 -9.39
CA ASP A 66 -2.24 9.29 -8.80
C ASP A 66 -3.77 9.47 -8.75
N GLY A 67 -4.53 8.41 -8.99
CA GLY A 67 -5.99 8.48 -9.00
C GLY A 67 -6.59 8.84 -10.36
N ARG A 68 -5.77 8.94 -11.41
CA ARG A 68 -6.20 9.32 -12.77
C ARG A 68 -6.15 8.16 -13.76
N ALA A 69 -6.19 6.93 -13.27
CA ALA A 69 -6.08 5.76 -14.12
C ALA A 69 -7.20 5.69 -15.16
N ALA A 70 -8.43 6.03 -14.78
CA ALA A 70 -9.57 6.02 -15.70
C ALA A 70 -9.35 6.95 -16.88
N GLY A 71 -8.86 8.17 -16.63
CA GLY A 71 -8.56 9.12 -17.70
C GLY A 71 -7.46 8.62 -18.63
N ARG A 72 -6.41 8.05 -18.07
CA ARG A 72 -5.31 7.49 -18.85
C ARG A 72 -5.77 6.31 -19.72
N ILE A 73 -6.64 5.47 -19.19
CA ILE A 73 -7.20 4.34 -19.95
C ILE A 73 -8.01 4.86 -21.13
N VAL A 74 -8.84 5.85 -20.90
CA VAL A 74 -9.64 6.46 -21.98
C VAL A 74 -8.74 7.07 -23.05
N ASP A 75 -7.69 7.78 -22.67
CA ASP A 75 -6.75 8.38 -23.60
C ASP A 75 -6.05 7.33 -24.46
N VAL A 76 -5.61 6.24 -23.84
CA VAL A 76 -4.97 5.13 -24.56
C VAL A 76 -5.95 4.48 -25.55
N LEU A 77 -7.16 4.21 -25.10
CA LEU A 77 -8.18 3.59 -25.95
C LEU A 77 -8.55 4.49 -27.12
N SER A 78 -8.66 5.79 -26.91
CA SER A 78 -8.96 6.76 -27.96
C SER A 78 -7.83 6.83 -29.00
N GLY A 79 -6.58 6.77 -28.56
CA GLY A 79 -5.43 6.76 -29.45
C GLY A 79 -5.21 5.42 -30.16
N CYS A 80 -5.52 4.30 -29.50
CA CYS A 80 -5.32 2.97 -30.06
C CYS A 80 -6.41 2.56 -31.05
N SER A 81 -7.59 3.17 -31.03
CA SER A 81 -8.69 2.79 -31.89
C SER A 81 -8.36 2.89 -33.38
N GLU A 82 -7.44 3.77 -33.75
CA GLU A 82 -6.98 3.93 -35.13
C GLU A 82 -5.84 2.98 -35.50
N GLU A 83 -5.06 2.54 -34.51
CA GLU A 83 -3.89 1.70 -34.74
C GLU A 83 -4.21 0.22 -34.74
N VAL A 84 -5.24 -0.19 -34.02
CA VAL A 84 -5.63 -1.61 -33.90
C VAL A 84 -6.43 -2.06 -35.11
N LEU A 85 -7.00 -1.16 -35.81
CA LEU A 85 -7.80 -1.45 -36.99
C LEU A 85 -6.96 -1.34 -38.25
#